data_802777f2408e30ee91959ca8b505a411
#
_entry.id   802777f2408e30ee91959ca8b505a411
#
_cell.length_a   1.000
_cell.length_b   1.000
_cell.length_c   1.000
_cell.angle_alpha   90.00
_cell.angle_beta   90.00
_cell.angle_gamma   90.00
#
_symmetry.space_group_name_H-M   'P 1'
#
loop_
_entity.id
_entity.type
_entity.pdbx_description
1 polymer ?
#
loop_
_entity_poly.entity_id
_entity_poly.type
_entity_poly.pdbx_seq_one_letter_code
_entity_poly.pdbx_strand_id
1 'polypeptide(L)'
;MSDTPPEIDDLIALMAKLPGLGPRSARRAVLHLVKKRAMLLVPLADAMQKVGATVRECLNCGNIATSDICTICASERRATGEICVVEDVSDLWAMERSQQFKGRYHVLGGTLSALDAVGPEDLRIPRLLDRIKSENVTEIILALGATIDGLTTAHYIADQLPEITVTSLAQGVPVGGELDYLDDGTITAALRARRAL
;
A
#
# COMPACT_ATOMS: atom_id res chain seq x y z
N MET A 1 39.22 17.72 3.58
CA MET A 1 39.03 16.31 3.21
C MET A 1 38.51 15.61 4.46
N SER A 2 37.35 14.95 4.41
CA SER A 2 36.86 14.24 5.58
C SER A 2 37.75 13.03 5.83
N ASP A 3 38.16 12.83 7.09
CA ASP A 3 38.98 11.71 7.53
C ASP A 3 38.13 10.42 7.73
N THR A 4 36.95 10.39 7.11
CA THR A 4 35.98 9.28 7.19
C THR A 4 36.34 8.26 6.07
N PRO A 5 36.41 6.97 6.39
CA PRO A 5 36.60 5.93 5.37
C PRO A 5 35.48 6.00 4.32
N PRO A 6 35.79 5.84 3.00
CA PRO A 6 34.83 6.00 1.93
C PRO A 6 33.63 5.06 2.05
N GLU A 7 33.83 3.83 2.54
CA GLU A 7 32.74 2.85 2.75
C GLU A 7 31.71 3.33 3.79
N ILE A 8 32.15 4.09 4.78
CA ILE A 8 31.25 4.66 5.80
C ILE A 8 30.49 5.85 5.22
N ASP A 9 31.15 6.72 4.44
CA ASP A 9 30.51 7.84 3.77
C ASP A 9 29.47 7.37 2.75
N ASP A 10 29.76 6.32 1.96
CA ASP A 10 28.81 5.71 1.02
C ASP A 10 27.58 5.16 1.74
N LEU A 11 27.78 4.44 2.85
CA LEU A 11 26.67 3.92 3.63
C LEU A 11 25.80 5.06 4.22
N ILE A 12 26.43 6.14 4.70
CA ILE A 12 25.71 7.34 5.19
C ILE A 12 24.89 7.95 4.06
N ALA A 13 25.47 8.10 2.87
CA ALA A 13 24.81 8.67 1.71
C ALA A 13 23.59 7.82 1.25
N LEU A 14 23.71 6.50 1.27
CA LEU A 14 22.60 5.59 0.97
C LEU A 14 21.49 5.67 2.01
N MET A 15 21.85 5.63 3.29
CA MET A 15 20.86 5.75 4.37
C MET A 15 20.15 7.10 4.39
N ALA A 16 20.83 8.18 3.99
CA ALA A 16 20.24 9.52 3.90
C ALA A 16 19.17 9.66 2.80
N LYS A 17 19.07 8.68 1.87
CA LYS A 17 18.00 8.61 0.85
C LYS A 17 16.72 7.98 1.38
N LEU A 18 16.76 7.34 2.56
CA LEU A 18 15.58 6.73 3.15
C LEU A 18 14.64 7.81 3.72
N PRO A 19 13.32 7.67 3.53
CA PRO A 19 12.33 8.59 4.09
C PRO A 19 12.52 8.75 5.61
N GLY A 20 12.50 9.97 6.10
CA GLY A 20 12.67 10.28 7.52
C GLY A 20 14.13 10.24 8.04
N LEU A 21 15.10 9.80 7.22
CA LEU A 21 16.52 9.83 7.58
C LEU A 21 17.24 10.99 6.86
N GLY A 22 17.28 12.15 7.49
CA GLY A 22 18.16 13.22 7.00
C GLY A 22 19.65 12.91 7.24
N PRO A 23 20.59 13.66 6.61
CA PRO A 23 22.04 13.38 6.67
C PRO A 23 22.61 13.23 8.09
N ARG A 24 22.13 14.04 9.05
CA ARG A 24 22.58 13.95 10.46
C ARG A 24 22.11 12.67 11.13
N SER A 25 20.85 12.26 10.89
CA SER A 25 20.27 11.03 11.43
C SER A 25 20.90 9.79 10.81
N ALA A 26 21.15 9.79 9.48
CA ALA A 26 21.84 8.74 8.77
C ALA A 26 23.26 8.52 9.34
N ARG A 27 24.04 9.60 9.52
CA ARG A 27 25.37 9.51 10.14
C ARG A 27 25.33 8.90 11.53
N ARG A 28 24.39 9.33 12.39
CA ARG A 28 24.22 8.75 13.74
C ARG A 28 23.87 7.27 13.70
N ALA A 29 22.96 6.88 12.79
CA ALA A 29 22.56 5.48 12.60
C ALA A 29 23.74 4.61 12.17
N VAL A 30 24.50 5.03 11.14
CA VAL A 30 25.68 4.31 10.66
C VAL A 30 26.74 4.13 11.74
N LEU A 31 27.09 5.21 12.47
CA LEU A 31 28.04 5.12 13.58
C LEU A 31 27.55 4.19 14.69
N HIS A 32 26.26 4.15 14.96
CA HIS A 32 25.67 3.20 15.90
C HIS A 32 25.78 1.74 15.42
N LEU A 33 25.48 1.49 14.15
CA LEU A 33 25.62 0.18 13.51
C LEU A 33 27.07 -0.31 13.55
N VAL A 34 28.03 0.55 13.21
CA VAL A 34 29.45 0.22 13.24
C VAL A 34 29.94 -0.15 14.65
N LYS A 35 29.51 0.64 15.66
CA LYS A 35 29.82 0.32 17.06
C LYS A 35 29.22 -1.02 17.52
N LYS A 36 28.08 -1.43 16.98
CA LYS A 36 27.41 -2.70 17.29
C LYS A 36 27.46 -3.69 16.11
N ARG A 37 28.63 -3.77 15.47
CA ARG A 37 28.83 -4.50 14.21
C ARG A 37 28.23 -5.90 14.24
N ALA A 38 28.65 -6.73 15.19
CA ALA A 38 28.22 -8.14 15.25
C ALA A 38 26.72 -8.30 15.62
N MET A 39 26.20 -7.38 16.43
CA MET A 39 24.81 -7.48 16.94
C MET A 39 23.78 -6.85 15.99
N LEU A 40 24.16 -5.82 15.23
CA LEU A 40 23.22 -5.07 14.42
C LEU A 40 23.65 -4.97 12.94
N LEU A 41 24.87 -4.51 12.64
CA LEU A 41 25.26 -4.23 11.26
C LEU A 41 25.24 -5.49 10.40
N VAL A 42 25.89 -6.57 10.85
CA VAL A 42 25.97 -7.82 10.09
C VAL A 42 24.60 -8.45 9.90
N PRO A 43 23.79 -8.69 10.95
CA PRO A 43 22.45 -9.24 10.77
C PRO A 43 21.52 -8.38 9.90
N LEU A 44 21.62 -7.04 9.98
CA LEU A 44 20.85 -6.13 9.14
C LEU A 44 21.25 -6.24 7.68
N ALA A 45 22.57 -6.27 7.38
CA ALA A 45 23.07 -6.42 6.03
C ALA A 45 22.61 -7.76 5.42
N ASP A 46 22.71 -8.87 6.17
CA ASP A 46 22.26 -10.19 5.74
C ASP A 46 20.75 -10.21 5.47
N ALA A 47 19.95 -9.56 6.33
CA ALA A 47 18.51 -9.46 6.13
C ALA A 47 18.15 -8.64 4.89
N MET A 48 18.81 -7.49 4.66
CA MET A 48 18.61 -6.68 3.48
C MET A 48 19.00 -7.43 2.19
N GLN A 49 20.12 -8.14 2.21
CA GLN A 49 20.56 -8.95 1.07
C GLN A 49 19.53 -10.06 0.76
N LYS A 50 19.06 -10.76 1.78
CA LYS A 50 18.05 -11.82 1.63
C LYS A 50 16.74 -11.25 1.04
N VAL A 51 16.24 -10.14 1.57
CA VAL A 51 15.04 -9.46 1.05
C VAL A 51 15.26 -9.06 -0.41
N GLY A 52 16.36 -8.38 -0.73
CA GLY A 52 16.67 -7.96 -2.11
C GLY A 52 16.78 -9.11 -3.10
N ALA A 53 17.19 -10.30 -2.65
CA ALA A 53 17.32 -11.48 -3.52
C ALA A 53 16.01 -12.27 -3.70
N THR A 54 15.08 -12.20 -2.74
CA THR A 54 13.90 -13.10 -2.72
C THR A 54 12.57 -12.41 -2.94
N VAL A 55 12.48 -11.12 -2.59
CA VAL A 55 11.20 -10.39 -2.67
C VAL A 55 10.85 -10.04 -4.11
N ARG A 56 9.59 -10.23 -4.45
CA ARG A 56 8.99 -9.90 -5.75
C ARG A 56 7.53 -9.50 -5.58
N GLU A 57 6.98 -8.89 -6.59
CA GLU A 57 5.54 -8.60 -6.63
C GLU A 57 4.74 -9.84 -7.03
N CYS A 58 3.62 -10.04 -6.37
CA CYS A 58 2.67 -11.09 -6.73
C CYS A 58 2.13 -10.86 -8.14
N LEU A 59 2.27 -11.87 -9.00
CA LEU A 59 1.78 -11.81 -10.37
C LEU A 59 0.25 -11.61 -10.47
N ASN A 60 -0.56 -11.92 -9.49
CA ASN A 60 -2.00 -11.71 -9.52
C ASN A 60 -2.42 -10.35 -8.96
N CYS A 61 -1.92 -9.96 -7.79
CA CYS A 61 -2.49 -8.84 -7.05
C CYS A 61 -1.53 -7.68 -6.80
N GLY A 62 -0.25 -7.77 -7.15
CA GLY A 62 0.73 -6.71 -6.88
C GLY A 62 1.22 -6.63 -5.43
N ASN A 63 0.79 -7.54 -4.54
CA ASN A 63 1.33 -7.61 -3.17
C ASN A 63 2.79 -8.05 -3.18
N ILE A 64 3.53 -7.67 -2.15
CA ILE A 64 4.91 -8.13 -1.95
C ILE A 64 4.91 -9.59 -1.45
N ALA A 65 5.70 -10.45 -2.09
CA ALA A 65 5.80 -11.87 -1.78
C ALA A 65 7.23 -12.39 -2.02
N THR A 66 7.47 -13.64 -1.64
CA THR A 66 8.71 -14.38 -1.96
C THR A 66 8.49 -15.47 -3.00
N SER A 67 7.29 -15.56 -3.55
CA SER A 67 6.87 -16.45 -4.63
C SER A 67 6.08 -15.66 -5.68
N ASP A 68 5.94 -16.22 -6.87
CA ASP A 68 5.21 -15.56 -7.98
C ASP A 68 3.75 -15.26 -7.62
N ILE A 69 3.13 -16.10 -6.81
CA ILE A 69 1.78 -15.90 -6.28
C ILE A 69 1.87 -15.82 -4.75
N CYS A 70 1.36 -14.72 -4.18
CA CYS A 70 1.36 -14.54 -2.72
C CYS A 70 0.41 -15.52 -2.03
N THR A 71 0.61 -15.71 -0.73
CA THR A 71 -0.18 -16.62 0.11
C THR A 71 -1.68 -16.32 0.10
N ILE A 72 -2.05 -15.03 -0.01
CA ILE A 72 -3.46 -14.61 -0.09
C ILE A 72 -4.08 -15.07 -1.40
N CYS A 73 -3.42 -14.85 -2.53
CA CYS A 73 -3.92 -15.26 -3.84
C CYS A 73 -3.91 -16.78 -4.04
N ALA A 74 -2.94 -17.48 -3.46
CA ALA A 74 -2.85 -18.95 -3.53
C ALA A 74 -3.89 -19.67 -2.65
N SER A 75 -4.52 -18.96 -1.71
CA SER A 75 -5.49 -19.59 -0.80
C SER A 75 -6.87 -19.69 -1.43
N GLU A 76 -7.38 -20.93 -1.59
CA GLU A 76 -8.75 -21.19 -2.04
C GLU A 76 -9.81 -20.65 -1.07
N ARG A 77 -9.49 -20.58 0.23
CA ARG A 77 -10.39 -20.01 1.25
C ARG A 77 -10.64 -18.51 1.04
N ARG A 78 -9.79 -17.83 0.26
CA ARG A 78 -9.88 -16.42 -0.08
C ARG A 78 -10.61 -16.17 -1.42
N ALA A 79 -11.05 -17.22 -2.10
CA ALA A 79 -11.81 -17.16 -3.34
C ALA A 79 -13.31 -16.94 -3.08
N THR A 80 -13.66 -15.87 -2.35
CA THR A 80 -15.05 -15.55 -1.95
C THR A 80 -15.85 -14.87 -3.06
N GLY A 81 -15.22 -14.48 -4.16
CA GLY A 81 -15.82 -13.62 -5.19
C GLY A 81 -15.64 -12.12 -4.91
N GLU A 82 -15.04 -11.76 -3.79
CA GLU A 82 -14.79 -10.35 -3.41
C GLU A 82 -13.32 -9.98 -3.63
N ILE A 83 -13.08 -8.85 -4.27
CA ILE A 83 -11.73 -8.25 -4.41
C ILE A 83 -11.73 -6.86 -3.78
N CYS A 84 -10.87 -6.68 -2.78
CA CYS A 84 -10.60 -5.36 -2.20
C CYS A 84 -9.43 -4.71 -2.95
N VAL A 85 -9.71 -3.59 -3.60
CA VAL A 85 -8.74 -2.80 -4.36
C VAL A 85 -8.16 -1.72 -3.46
N VAL A 86 -6.85 -1.69 -3.35
CA VAL A 86 -6.09 -0.75 -2.52
C VAL A 86 -5.08 0.01 -3.36
N GLU A 87 -4.66 1.17 -2.88
CA GLU A 87 -3.67 2.00 -3.56
C GLU A 87 -2.28 1.37 -3.49
N ASP A 88 -1.81 1.01 -2.29
CA ASP A 88 -0.47 0.49 -2.05
C ASP A 88 -0.49 -0.81 -1.21
N VAL A 89 0.65 -1.48 -1.15
CA VAL A 89 0.88 -2.67 -0.34
C VAL A 89 0.71 -2.38 1.15
N SER A 90 1.07 -1.18 1.61
CA SER A 90 0.86 -0.74 3.00
C SER A 90 -0.60 -0.79 3.42
N ASP A 91 -1.52 -0.41 2.52
CA ASP A 91 -2.97 -0.44 2.75
C ASP A 91 -3.48 -1.88 2.84
N LEU A 92 -3.01 -2.74 1.91
CA LEU A 92 -3.30 -4.18 1.98
C LEU A 92 -2.89 -4.75 3.34
N TRP A 93 -1.68 -4.45 3.80
CA TRP A 93 -1.20 -4.95 5.08
C TRP A 93 -1.97 -4.37 6.28
N ALA A 94 -2.45 -3.12 6.17
CA ALA A 94 -3.32 -2.53 7.18
C ALA A 94 -4.68 -3.26 7.23
N MET A 95 -5.28 -3.55 6.08
CA MET A 95 -6.51 -4.33 5.98
C MET A 95 -6.34 -5.75 6.54
N GLU A 96 -5.27 -6.46 6.19
CA GLU A 96 -4.99 -7.82 6.68
C GLU A 96 -4.79 -7.87 8.20
N ARG A 97 -4.18 -6.83 8.81
CA ARG A 97 -4.07 -6.76 10.28
C ARG A 97 -5.42 -6.75 10.98
N SER A 98 -6.46 -6.21 10.36
CA SER A 98 -7.81 -6.20 10.92
C SER A 98 -8.44 -7.59 10.97
N GLN A 99 -8.00 -8.51 10.11
CA GLN A 99 -8.53 -9.87 9.91
C GLN A 99 -10.04 -9.95 9.61
N GLN A 100 -10.66 -8.83 9.25
CA GLN A 100 -12.10 -8.76 8.97
C GLN A 100 -12.42 -9.15 7.53
N PHE A 101 -11.61 -8.75 6.56
CA PHE A 101 -11.81 -9.08 5.16
C PHE A 101 -11.30 -10.50 4.83
N LYS A 102 -12.12 -11.28 4.15
CA LYS A 102 -11.83 -12.68 3.82
C LYS A 102 -11.65 -12.95 2.33
N GLY A 103 -11.90 -11.95 1.48
CA GLY A 103 -11.67 -12.01 0.04
C GLY A 103 -10.20 -11.83 -0.37
N ARG A 104 -9.97 -11.59 -1.64
CA ARG A 104 -8.65 -11.32 -2.23
C ARG A 104 -8.41 -9.82 -2.38
N TYR A 105 -7.16 -9.41 -2.59
CA TYR A 105 -6.80 -8.02 -2.80
C TYR A 105 -6.30 -7.77 -4.21
N HIS A 106 -6.32 -6.51 -4.60
CA HIS A 106 -5.61 -5.99 -5.77
C HIS A 106 -4.96 -4.65 -5.44
N VAL A 107 -3.65 -4.56 -5.62
CA VAL A 107 -2.85 -3.35 -5.37
C VAL A 107 -2.69 -2.61 -6.69
N LEU A 108 -3.17 -1.36 -6.76
CA LEU A 108 -3.07 -0.55 -7.97
C LEU A 108 -1.64 -0.06 -8.24
N GLY A 109 -0.90 0.26 -7.19
CA GLY A 109 0.44 0.86 -7.25
C GLY A 109 0.42 2.39 -7.28
N GLY A 110 -0.73 3.00 -7.00
CA GLY A 110 -0.96 4.44 -6.94
C GLY A 110 -2.39 4.81 -7.28
N THR A 111 -2.60 6.08 -7.58
CA THR A 111 -3.87 6.66 -8.04
C THR A 111 -3.68 7.40 -9.36
N LEU A 112 -4.74 7.60 -10.12
CA LEU A 112 -4.74 8.50 -11.28
C LEU A 112 -4.38 9.91 -10.82
N SER A 113 -3.45 10.55 -11.51
CA SER A 113 -3.03 11.92 -11.19
C SER A 113 -2.75 12.69 -12.48
N ALA A 114 -3.54 13.71 -12.74
CA ALA A 114 -3.29 14.60 -13.87
C ALA A 114 -2.05 15.48 -13.68
N LEU A 115 -1.72 15.78 -12.41
CA LEU A 115 -0.56 16.60 -12.07
C LEU A 115 0.76 15.84 -12.27
N ASP A 116 0.76 14.54 -11.92
CA ASP A 116 1.94 13.68 -12.05
C ASP A 116 1.94 12.89 -13.36
N ALA A 117 0.97 13.15 -14.26
CA ALA A 117 0.78 12.46 -15.53
C ALA A 117 0.66 10.92 -15.37
N VAL A 118 -0.01 10.46 -14.30
CA VAL A 118 -0.28 9.03 -14.05
C VAL A 118 -1.61 8.66 -14.67
N GLY A 119 -1.57 7.83 -15.74
CA GLY A 119 -2.71 7.28 -16.44
C GLY A 119 -3.12 5.87 -15.97
N PRO A 120 -4.22 5.33 -16.50
CA PRO A 120 -4.68 3.98 -16.16
C PRO A 120 -3.67 2.87 -16.49
N GLU A 121 -2.86 3.05 -17.53
CA GLU A 121 -1.82 2.12 -17.99
C GLU A 121 -0.58 2.11 -17.08
N ASP A 122 -0.36 3.18 -16.33
CA ASP A 122 0.72 3.26 -15.35
C ASP A 122 0.38 2.52 -14.05
N LEU A 123 -0.92 2.24 -13.87
CA LEU A 123 -1.47 1.51 -12.73
C LEU A 123 -1.85 0.08 -13.14
N ARG A 124 -2.06 -0.79 -12.14
CA ARG A 124 -2.48 -2.17 -12.41
C ARG A 124 -3.99 -2.30 -12.71
N ILE A 125 -4.64 -1.24 -13.23
CA ILE A 125 -6.07 -1.24 -13.59
C ILE A 125 -6.38 -2.23 -14.71
N PRO A 126 -5.63 -2.26 -15.86
CA PRO A 126 -5.88 -3.24 -16.92
C PRO A 126 -5.83 -4.68 -16.38
N ARG A 127 -4.88 -4.95 -15.49
CA ARG A 127 -4.74 -6.27 -14.85
C ARG A 127 -5.91 -6.62 -13.92
N LEU A 128 -6.45 -5.64 -13.19
CA LEU A 128 -7.66 -5.81 -12.40
C LEU A 128 -8.83 -6.24 -13.29
N LEU A 129 -9.03 -5.57 -14.43
CA LEU A 129 -10.11 -5.88 -15.37
C LEU A 129 -9.97 -7.28 -15.99
N ASP A 130 -8.75 -7.69 -16.34
CA ASP A 130 -8.49 -9.05 -16.84
C ASP A 130 -8.71 -10.11 -15.77
N ARG A 131 -8.34 -9.81 -14.55
CA ARG A 131 -8.54 -10.67 -13.39
C ARG A 131 -10.03 -10.87 -13.08
N ILE A 132 -10.83 -9.81 -13.16
CA ILE A 132 -12.28 -9.88 -12.97
C ILE A 132 -12.93 -10.80 -14.00
N LYS A 133 -12.47 -10.77 -15.25
CA LYS A 133 -12.98 -11.64 -16.32
C LYS A 133 -12.63 -13.12 -16.12
N SER A 134 -11.49 -13.40 -15.48
CA SER A 134 -10.95 -14.76 -15.29
C SER A 134 -11.35 -15.40 -13.96
N GLU A 135 -11.68 -14.62 -12.95
CA GLU A 135 -12.14 -15.06 -11.64
C GLU A 135 -13.66 -14.80 -11.54
N ASN A 136 -14.38 -15.62 -10.80
CA ASN A 136 -15.82 -15.42 -10.55
C ASN A 136 -16.03 -14.28 -9.52
N VAL A 137 -15.74 -13.05 -9.94
CA VAL A 137 -15.84 -11.87 -9.08
C VAL A 137 -17.28 -11.36 -9.05
N THR A 138 -17.81 -11.21 -7.86
CA THR A 138 -19.18 -10.70 -7.60
C THR A 138 -19.19 -9.30 -7.04
N GLU A 139 -18.09 -8.90 -6.35
CA GLU A 139 -17.98 -7.57 -5.75
C GLU A 139 -16.54 -7.03 -5.82
N ILE A 140 -16.42 -5.75 -6.15
CA ILE A 140 -15.20 -4.97 -6.03
C ILE A 140 -15.38 -3.96 -4.90
N ILE A 141 -14.53 -4.01 -3.89
CA ILE A 141 -14.51 -3.06 -2.77
C ILE A 141 -13.36 -2.09 -3.01
N LEU A 142 -13.65 -0.83 -3.30
CA LEU A 142 -12.65 0.21 -3.52
C LEU A 142 -12.23 0.82 -2.16
N ALA A 143 -11.06 0.41 -1.69
CA ALA A 143 -10.46 0.89 -0.45
C ALA A 143 -9.32 1.89 -0.77
N LEU A 144 -9.68 2.95 -1.50
CA LEU A 144 -8.76 4.02 -1.90
C LEU A 144 -8.87 5.21 -0.96
N GLY A 145 -7.85 6.05 -0.93
CA GLY A 145 -7.83 7.25 -0.12
C GLY A 145 -8.98 8.22 -0.47
N ALA A 146 -9.52 8.92 0.53
CA ALA A 146 -10.57 9.94 0.34
C ALA A 146 -9.99 11.27 -0.22
N THR A 147 -8.99 11.19 -1.09
CA THR A 147 -8.38 12.30 -1.83
C THR A 147 -9.09 12.50 -3.16
N ILE A 148 -8.84 13.64 -3.83
CA ILE A 148 -9.39 13.89 -5.17
C ILE A 148 -8.94 12.79 -6.14
N ASP A 149 -7.66 12.44 -6.14
CA ASP A 149 -7.08 11.42 -7.02
C ASP A 149 -7.62 10.02 -6.70
N GLY A 150 -7.76 9.67 -5.41
CA GLY A 150 -8.36 8.41 -4.97
C GLY A 150 -9.83 8.28 -5.39
N LEU A 151 -10.63 9.34 -5.23
CA LEU A 151 -12.04 9.37 -5.67
C LEU A 151 -12.15 9.31 -7.20
N THR A 152 -11.31 10.04 -7.93
CA THR A 152 -11.25 9.99 -9.39
C THR A 152 -10.92 8.58 -9.88
N THR A 153 -9.93 7.94 -9.25
CA THR A 153 -9.56 6.56 -9.55
C THR A 153 -10.70 5.59 -9.26
N ALA A 154 -11.40 5.78 -8.13
CA ALA A 154 -12.56 4.95 -7.76
C ALA A 154 -13.68 5.05 -8.79
N HIS A 155 -14.04 6.28 -9.22
CA HIS A 155 -15.06 6.49 -10.25
C HIS A 155 -14.63 5.89 -11.59
N TYR A 156 -13.38 6.11 -12.01
CA TYR A 156 -12.87 5.54 -13.26
C TYR A 156 -12.99 4.00 -13.27
N ILE A 157 -12.62 3.33 -12.18
CA ILE A 157 -12.73 1.86 -12.07
C ILE A 157 -14.20 1.44 -12.08
N ALA A 158 -15.08 2.12 -11.35
CA ALA A 158 -16.50 1.80 -11.30
C ALA A 158 -17.18 1.92 -12.69
N ASP A 159 -16.83 2.94 -13.46
CA ASP A 159 -17.36 3.15 -14.83
C ASP A 159 -16.95 2.03 -15.80
N GLN A 160 -15.82 1.35 -15.55
CA GLN A 160 -15.39 0.18 -16.33
C GLN A 160 -16.13 -1.12 -15.97
N LEU A 161 -16.91 -1.14 -14.88
CA LEU A 161 -17.50 -2.34 -14.28
C LEU A 161 -19.03 -2.22 -14.09
N PRO A 162 -19.82 -1.91 -15.11
CA PRO A 162 -21.25 -1.64 -14.96
C PRO A 162 -22.05 -2.88 -14.53
N GLU A 163 -21.54 -4.09 -14.73
CA GLU A 163 -22.23 -5.34 -14.43
C GLU A 163 -21.78 -5.97 -13.10
N ILE A 164 -20.82 -5.34 -12.40
CA ILE A 164 -20.27 -5.85 -11.13
C ILE A 164 -20.70 -4.92 -10.00
N THR A 165 -21.02 -5.48 -8.85
CA THR A 165 -21.24 -4.65 -7.65
C THR A 165 -19.94 -3.98 -7.24
N VAL A 166 -19.91 -2.65 -7.30
CA VAL A 166 -18.77 -1.84 -6.85
C VAL A 166 -19.17 -1.08 -5.60
N THR A 167 -18.43 -1.28 -4.52
CA THR A 167 -18.64 -0.61 -3.24
C THR A 167 -17.37 0.15 -2.83
N SER A 168 -17.49 1.05 -1.87
CA SER A 168 -16.34 1.75 -1.27
C SER A 168 -16.39 1.66 0.25
N LEU A 169 -15.25 1.88 0.89
CA LEU A 169 -15.22 1.97 2.36
C LEU A 169 -16.05 3.16 2.83
N ALA A 170 -16.78 2.97 3.93
CA ALA A 170 -17.55 4.04 4.55
C ALA A 170 -16.63 5.17 5.02
N GLN A 171 -17.02 6.40 4.72
CA GLN A 171 -16.35 7.62 5.17
C GLN A 171 -17.12 8.24 6.32
N GLY A 172 -16.42 8.83 7.29
CA GLY A 172 -17.06 9.48 8.40
C GLY A 172 -16.19 9.64 9.65
N VAL A 173 -16.85 9.90 10.79
CA VAL A 173 -16.19 10.03 12.09
C VAL A 173 -15.52 8.71 12.46
N PRO A 174 -14.21 8.68 12.72
CA PRO A 174 -13.53 7.46 13.14
C PRO A 174 -14.00 7.01 14.51
N VAL A 175 -14.01 5.70 14.76
CA VAL A 175 -14.42 5.14 16.04
C VAL A 175 -13.47 5.64 17.14
N GLY A 176 -14.04 6.25 18.19
CA GLY A 176 -13.28 6.89 19.27
C GLY A 176 -12.75 8.29 18.95
N GLY A 177 -13.08 8.83 17.77
CA GLY A 177 -12.77 10.22 17.41
C GLY A 177 -13.75 11.21 18.01
N GLU A 178 -13.26 12.34 18.49
CA GLU A 178 -14.05 13.48 18.96
C GLU A 178 -14.25 14.47 17.81
N LEU A 179 -15.46 15.02 17.66
CA LEU A 179 -15.82 15.94 16.57
C LEU A 179 -14.92 17.19 16.53
N ASP A 180 -14.47 17.65 17.69
CA ASP A 180 -13.66 18.86 17.85
C ASP A 180 -12.27 18.76 17.18
N TYR A 181 -11.78 17.54 16.94
CA TYR A 181 -10.48 17.28 16.29
C TYR A 181 -10.59 16.92 14.81
N LEU A 182 -11.81 16.95 14.24
CA LEU A 182 -12.02 16.61 12.84
C LEU A 182 -12.02 17.85 11.97
N ASP A 183 -11.47 17.69 10.75
CA ASP A 183 -11.55 18.71 9.72
C ASP A 183 -12.98 18.81 9.13
N ASP A 184 -13.30 19.97 8.52
CA ASP A 184 -14.61 20.26 7.94
C ASP A 184 -14.99 19.26 6.83
N GLY A 185 -14.03 18.72 6.09
CA GLY A 185 -14.24 17.73 5.05
C GLY A 185 -14.75 16.41 5.62
N THR A 186 -14.10 15.92 6.68
CA THR A 186 -14.51 14.70 7.41
C THR A 186 -15.90 14.86 8.02
N ILE A 187 -16.19 16.00 8.65
CA ILE A 187 -17.52 16.29 9.21
C ILE A 187 -18.58 16.33 8.09
N THR A 188 -18.27 16.96 6.97
CA THR A 188 -19.19 17.02 5.81
C THR A 188 -19.46 15.63 5.24
N ALA A 189 -18.44 14.79 5.09
CA ALA A 189 -18.59 13.41 4.62
C ALA A 189 -19.47 12.59 5.58
N ALA A 190 -19.23 12.70 6.90
CA ALA A 190 -20.03 12.03 7.93
C ALA A 190 -21.52 12.45 7.89
N LEU A 191 -21.79 13.75 7.72
CA LEU A 191 -23.17 14.25 7.61
C LEU A 191 -23.88 13.74 6.35
N ARG A 192 -23.17 13.62 5.22
CA ARG A 192 -23.73 13.05 3.98
C ARG A 192 -23.99 11.55 4.12
N ALA A 193 -23.11 10.82 4.78
CA ALA A 193 -23.19 9.37 4.99
C ALA A 193 -24.04 8.96 6.20
N ARG A 194 -24.71 9.89 6.88
CA ARG A 194 -25.55 9.61 8.06
C ARG A 194 -26.62 8.56 7.77
N ARG A 195 -26.86 7.68 8.71
CA ARG A 195 -27.87 6.61 8.64
C ARG A 195 -28.90 6.80 9.74
N ALA A 196 -30.12 6.31 9.51
CA ALA A 196 -31.10 6.15 10.57
C ALA A 196 -30.64 5.06 11.55
N LEU A 197 -30.93 5.22 12.84
CA LEU A 197 -30.67 4.25 13.91
C LEU A 197 -31.78 3.21 13.97
#